data_045d889e44efde07e683eede34e4be32
#
_entry.id   045d889e44efde07e683eede34e4be32
#
_cell.length_a   1.000
_cell.length_b   1.000
_cell.length_c   1.000
_cell.angle_alpha   90.00
_cell.angle_beta   90.00
_cell.angle_gamma   90.00
#
_symmetry.space_group_name_H-M   'P 1'
#
loop_
_entity.id
_entity.type
_entity.pdbx_description
1 polymer ?
#
loop_
_entity_poly.entity_id
_entity_poly.type
_entity_poly.pdbx_seq_one_letter_code
_entity_poly.pdbx_strand_id
1 'polypeptide(L)'
;RRAGNAPPHGARAVDALDAAARGTYNLFAAARAAGTERVVLASSLSFFDAYDPDYLVDEWWRPLPPTNPAELATYAAEEVARQYCLEGGIRCVALRFLPLGDDPERETRAEDAVGAIERALALEFTVPGYRWRLFHVATAPRFATRNAREYLGWEVHDG
;
A
#
# COMPACT_ATOMS: atom_id res chain seq x y z
N ARG A 1 -42.72 2.71 14.40
CA ARG A 1 -41.57 2.58 13.47
C ARG A 1 -40.55 3.65 13.82
N ARG A 2 -39.45 3.29 14.51
CA ARG A 2 -38.30 4.20 14.68
C ARG A 2 -37.50 4.20 13.37
N ALA A 3 -37.51 5.36 12.69
CA ALA A 3 -36.54 5.60 11.62
C ALA A 3 -35.15 5.60 12.26
N GLY A 4 -34.33 4.60 11.93
CA GLY A 4 -32.93 4.57 12.35
C GLY A 4 -32.21 5.74 11.68
N ASN A 5 -31.73 6.72 12.46
CA ASN A 5 -30.86 7.78 11.98
C ASN A 5 -29.55 7.13 11.49
N ALA A 6 -29.39 7.05 10.17
CA ALA A 6 -28.08 6.75 9.61
C ALA A 6 -27.12 7.88 10.05
N PRO A 7 -25.93 7.56 10.55
CA PRO A 7 -24.97 8.58 10.94
C PRO A 7 -24.65 9.49 9.74
N PRO A 8 -24.42 10.80 9.96
CA PRO A 8 -24.05 11.72 8.89
C PRO A 8 -22.80 11.24 8.16
N HIS A 9 -22.72 11.46 6.86
CA HIS A 9 -21.62 10.97 6.02
C HIS A 9 -20.23 11.30 6.56
N GLY A 10 -20.05 12.44 7.23
CA GLY A 10 -18.79 12.83 7.87
C GLY A 10 -18.37 11.93 9.04
N ALA A 11 -19.29 11.41 9.85
CA ALA A 11 -18.98 10.53 10.96
C ALA A 11 -18.39 9.18 10.48
N ARG A 12 -18.95 8.60 9.40
CA ARG A 12 -18.40 7.35 8.80
C ARG A 12 -17.01 7.53 8.21
N ALA A 13 -16.70 8.73 7.70
CA ALA A 13 -15.39 9.06 7.17
C ALA A 13 -14.32 9.10 8.28
N VAL A 14 -14.63 9.77 9.37
CA VAL A 14 -13.76 9.84 10.56
C VAL A 14 -13.55 8.46 11.16
N ASP A 15 -14.62 7.65 11.27
CA ASP A 15 -14.53 6.27 11.76
C ASP A 15 -13.63 5.40 10.89
N ALA A 16 -13.66 5.56 9.56
CA ALA A 16 -12.81 4.82 8.64
C ALA A 16 -11.32 5.19 8.80
N LEU A 17 -11.01 6.47 8.91
CA LEU A 17 -9.64 6.96 9.15
C LEU A 17 -9.10 6.48 10.50
N ASP A 18 -9.90 6.59 11.54
CA ASP A 18 -9.54 6.14 12.87
C ASP A 18 -9.33 4.62 12.93
N ALA A 19 -10.25 3.86 12.31
CA ALA A 19 -10.12 2.41 12.20
C ALA A 19 -8.87 1.99 11.42
N ALA A 20 -8.52 2.69 10.34
CA ALA A 20 -7.32 2.39 9.56
C ALA A 20 -6.04 2.68 10.35
N ALA A 21 -5.92 3.85 10.95
CA ALA A 21 -4.73 4.22 11.71
C ALA A 21 -4.54 3.34 12.95
N ARG A 22 -5.57 3.22 13.80
CA ARG A 22 -5.51 2.37 15.00
C ARG A 22 -5.46 0.89 14.66
N GLY A 23 -6.21 0.45 13.67
CA GLY A 23 -6.21 -0.94 13.22
C GLY A 23 -4.85 -1.38 12.74
N THR A 24 -4.20 -0.57 11.91
CA THR A 24 -2.83 -0.84 11.44
C THR A 24 -1.83 -0.84 12.59
N TYR A 25 -1.89 0.15 13.49
CA TYR A 25 -1.04 0.18 14.67
C TYR A 25 -1.21 -1.09 15.53
N ASN A 26 -2.44 -1.47 15.85
CA ASN A 26 -2.74 -2.65 16.65
C ASN A 26 -2.30 -3.94 15.95
N LEU A 27 -2.47 -4.04 14.62
CA LEU A 27 -2.00 -5.16 13.83
C LEU A 27 -0.48 -5.33 13.93
N PHE A 28 0.26 -4.24 13.74
CA PHE A 28 1.72 -4.28 13.84
C PHE A 28 2.19 -4.57 15.28
N ALA A 29 1.52 -4.03 16.28
CA ALA A 29 1.80 -4.33 17.69
C ALA A 29 1.58 -5.82 18.00
N ALA A 30 0.46 -6.38 17.55
CA ALA A 30 0.13 -7.80 17.73
C ALA A 30 1.09 -8.70 16.94
N ALA A 31 1.38 -8.37 15.69
CA ALA A 31 2.32 -9.10 14.86
C ALA A 31 3.71 -9.15 15.52
N ARG A 32 4.19 -8.02 16.01
CA ARG A 32 5.46 -7.95 16.76
C ARG A 32 5.44 -8.80 18.02
N ALA A 33 4.36 -8.73 18.82
CA ALA A 33 4.22 -9.52 20.03
C ALA A 33 4.16 -11.04 19.75
N ALA A 34 3.61 -11.43 18.59
CA ALA A 34 3.56 -12.81 18.12
C ALA A 34 4.87 -13.30 17.48
N GLY A 35 5.90 -12.46 17.39
CA GLY A 35 7.16 -12.81 16.74
C GLY A 35 7.09 -12.84 15.20
N THR A 36 6.08 -12.19 14.60
CA THR A 36 6.00 -12.06 13.14
C THR A 36 7.15 -11.21 12.64
N GLU A 37 7.96 -11.75 11.75
CA GLU A 37 9.14 -11.06 11.24
C GLU A 37 8.82 -10.10 10.09
N ARG A 38 7.75 -10.37 9.34
CA ARG A 38 7.40 -9.64 8.11
C ARG A 38 5.91 -9.43 7.95
N VAL A 39 5.55 -8.26 7.45
CA VAL A 39 4.20 -7.90 6.99
C VAL A 39 4.28 -7.47 5.54
N VAL A 40 3.35 -7.89 4.71
CA VAL A 40 3.11 -7.33 3.37
C VAL A 40 1.88 -6.44 3.46
N LEU A 41 2.00 -5.18 3.05
CA LEU A 41 0.94 -4.19 3.09
C LEU A 41 0.51 -3.82 1.67
N ALA A 42 -0.76 -4.03 1.34
CA ALA A 42 -1.34 -3.49 0.12
C ALA A 42 -1.65 -1.99 0.31
N SER A 43 -1.25 -1.18 -0.66
CA SER A 43 -1.44 0.27 -0.69
C SER A 43 -1.88 0.71 -2.09
N SER A 44 -1.97 2.02 -2.36
CA SER A 44 -2.61 2.57 -3.55
C SER A 44 -1.69 3.45 -4.38
N LEU A 45 -1.78 3.35 -5.71
CA LEU A 45 -1.18 4.28 -6.67
C LEU A 45 -2.07 5.50 -6.95
N SER A 46 -3.35 5.49 -6.53
CA SER A 46 -4.24 6.66 -6.65
C SER A 46 -3.75 7.88 -5.86
N PHE A 47 -2.78 7.70 -4.95
CA PHE A 47 -2.10 8.81 -4.27
C PHE A 47 -1.42 9.80 -5.22
N PHE A 48 -1.24 9.42 -6.47
CA PHE A 48 -0.58 10.22 -7.50
C PHE A 48 -1.54 10.78 -8.57
N ASP A 49 -2.86 10.59 -8.41
CA ASP A 49 -3.85 11.05 -9.39
C ASP A 49 -3.92 12.59 -9.53
N ALA A 50 -3.48 13.31 -8.49
CA ALA A 50 -3.39 14.77 -8.52
C ALA A 50 -2.21 15.31 -9.35
N TYR A 51 -1.26 14.47 -9.71
CA TYR A 51 -0.15 14.84 -10.58
C TYR A 51 -0.54 14.71 -12.05
N ASP A 52 0.16 15.48 -12.89
CA ASP A 52 -0.01 15.41 -14.33
C ASP A 52 0.18 13.96 -14.82
N PRO A 53 -0.76 13.42 -15.65
CA PRO A 53 -0.69 12.05 -16.14
C PRO A 53 0.54 11.75 -17.00
N ASP A 54 1.17 12.78 -17.57
CA ASP A 54 2.36 12.62 -18.39
C ASP A 54 3.65 12.43 -17.57
N TYR A 55 3.60 12.58 -16.24
CA TYR A 55 4.75 12.36 -15.40
C TYR A 55 5.02 10.88 -15.15
N LEU A 56 6.29 10.51 -15.25
CA LEU A 56 6.78 9.22 -14.77
C LEU A 56 6.99 9.28 -13.26
N VAL A 57 6.17 8.58 -12.51
CA VAL A 57 6.14 8.60 -11.04
C VAL A 57 6.87 7.38 -10.49
N ASP A 58 7.85 7.58 -9.63
CA ASP A 58 8.54 6.53 -8.90
C ASP A 58 8.20 6.54 -7.39
N GLU A 59 8.78 5.63 -6.62
CA GLU A 59 8.53 5.48 -5.19
C GLU A 59 9.05 6.63 -4.33
N TRP A 60 9.87 7.52 -4.88
CA TRP A 60 10.40 8.70 -4.19
C TRP A 60 9.47 9.91 -4.25
N TRP A 61 8.47 9.87 -5.14
CA TRP A 61 7.50 10.94 -5.25
C TRP A 61 6.65 11.04 -3.99
N ARG A 62 6.37 12.27 -3.57
CA ARG A 62 5.49 12.51 -2.44
C ARG A 62 4.06 12.13 -2.78
N PRO A 63 3.40 11.24 -2.02
CA PRO A 63 1.98 10.97 -2.19
C PRO A 63 1.13 12.22 -1.95
N LEU A 64 0.09 12.41 -2.77
CA LEU A 64 -0.94 13.43 -2.64
C LEU A 64 -2.30 12.73 -2.63
N PRO A 65 -2.64 11.99 -1.57
CA PRO A 65 -3.86 11.18 -1.55
C PRO A 65 -5.08 12.07 -1.71
N PRO A 66 -6.09 11.62 -2.48
CA PRO A 66 -7.37 12.32 -2.58
C PRO A 66 -8.03 12.44 -1.20
N THR A 67 -8.90 13.44 -1.05
CA THR A 67 -9.58 13.71 0.23
C THR A 67 -10.71 12.73 0.55
N ASN A 68 -10.98 11.75 -0.32
CA ASN A 68 -11.97 10.73 0.01
C ASN A 68 -11.47 9.84 1.17
N PRO A 69 -12.37 9.42 2.07
CA PRO A 69 -12.01 8.73 3.29
C PRO A 69 -11.26 7.41 3.09
N ALA A 70 -11.57 6.66 2.02
CA ALA A 70 -10.94 5.37 1.76
C ALA A 70 -9.45 5.53 1.40
N GLU A 71 -9.13 6.48 0.51
CA GLU A 71 -7.75 6.76 0.11
C GLU A 71 -6.93 7.36 1.25
N LEU A 72 -7.52 8.29 2.02
CA LEU A 72 -6.88 8.83 3.21
C LEU A 72 -6.63 7.74 4.26
N ALA A 73 -7.56 6.81 4.43
CA ALA A 73 -7.40 5.67 5.33
C ALA A 73 -6.26 4.75 4.88
N THR A 74 -6.17 4.45 3.58
CA THR A 74 -5.08 3.66 3.01
C THR A 74 -3.73 4.35 3.18
N TYR A 75 -3.67 5.65 2.93
CA TYR A 75 -2.44 6.43 3.14
C TYR A 75 -2.03 6.48 4.62
N ALA A 76 -2.98 6.70 5.52
CA ALA A 76 -2.71 6.68 6.97
C ALA A 76 -2.18 5.31 7.43
N ALA A 77 -2.73 4.22 6.92
CA ALA A 77 -2.25 2.87 7.20
C ALA A 77 -0.80 2.66 6.73
N GLU A 78 -0.46 3.15 5.53
CA GLU A 78 0.91 3.09 4.99
C GLU A 78 1.90 3.87 5.87
N GLU A 79 1.56 5.10 6.28
CA GLU A 79 2.43 5.92 7.13
C GLU A 79 2.61 5.32 8.54
N VAL A 80 1.55 4.77 9.13
CA VAL A 80 1.64 4.07 10.43
C VAL A 80 2.55 2.85 10.31
N ALA A 81 2.39 2.03 9.29
CA ALA A 81 3.22 0.86 9.06
C ALA A 81 4.69 1.22 8.86
N ARG A 82 4.94 2.26 8.04
CA ARG A 82 6.28 2.79 7.80
C ARG A 82 6.94 3.25 9.09
N GLN A 83 6.26 4.07 9.89
CA GLN A 83 6.78 4.57 11.17
C GLN A 83 7.08 3.41 12.13
N TYR A 84 6.20 2.43 12.21
CA TYR A 84 6.37 1.25 13.06
C TYR A 84 7.63 0.44 12.69
N CYS A 85 7.91 0.31 11.38
CA CYS A 85 9.13 -0.34 10.89
C CYS A 85 10.39 0.44 11.23
N LEU A 86 10.34 1.78 11.18
CA LEU A 86 11.48 2.65 11.53
C LEU A 86 11.85 2.55 13.01
N GLU A 87 10.87 2.35 13.90
CA GLU A 87 11.11 2.10 15.33
C GLU A 87 11.72 0.73 15.62
N GLY A 88 11.61 -0.19 14.69
CA GLY A 88 12.26 -1.50 14.74
C GLY A 88 11.39 -2.66 15.23
N GLY A 89 11.88 -3.87 15.01
CA GLY A 89 11.26 -5.10 15.50
C GLY A 89 10.38 -5.84 14.49
N ILE A 90 9.98 -5.23 13.38
CA ILE A 90 9.24 -5.89 12.30
C ILE A 90 9.69 -5.33 10.94
N ARG A 91 9.60 -6.11 9.89
CA ARG A 91 9.86 -5.71 8.51
C ARG A 91 8.54 -5.56 7.76
N CYS A 92 8.44 -4.59 6.87
CA CYS A 92 7.27 -4.42 6.02
C CYS A 92 7.68 -4.21 4.57
N VAL A 93 6.96 -4.87 3.67
CA VAL A 93 6.97 -4.60 2.24
C VAL A 93 5.63 -4.00 1.88
N ALA A 94 5.60 -2.73 1.51
CA ALA A 94 4.42 -2.08 0.98
C ALA A 94 4.40 -2.19 -0.54
N LEU A 95 3.26 -2.61 -1.07
CA LEU A 95 3.00 -2.74 -2.51
C LEU A 95 1.88 -1.79 -2.88
N ARG A 96 2.17 -0.79 -3.70
CA ARG A 96 1.17 0.13 -4.22
C ARG A 96 0.64 -0.40 -5.54
N PHE A 97 -0.66 -0.60 -5.59
CA PHE A 97 -1.40 -1.09 -6.75
C PHE A 97 -2.31 -0.02 -7.33
N LEU A 98 -2.62 -0.13 -8.60
CA LEU A 98 -3.85 0.42 -9.17
C LEU A 98 -5.06 -0.43 -8.70
N PRO A 99 -6.31 0.03 -8.88
CA PRO A 99 -7.47 -0.83 -8.67
C PRO A 99 -7.31 -2.16 -9.40
N LEU A 100 -7.80 -3.26 -8.83
CA LEU A 100 -7.71 -4.56 -9.48
C LEU A 100 -8.70 -4.64 -10.66
N GLY A 101 -8.21 -5.09 -11.81
CA GLY A 101 -8.97 -5.25 -13.03
C GLY A 101 -8.11 -5.61 -14.22
N ASP A 102 -8.69 -5.51 -15.44
CA ASP A 102 -8.07 -5.99 -16.67
C ASP A 102 -7.58 -4.86 -17.60
N ASP A 103 -7.82 -3.58 -17.26
CA ASP A 103 -7.32 -2.44 -18.03
C ASP A 103 -5.86 -2.14 -17.66
N PRO A 104 -4.88 -2.46 -18.52
CA PRO A 104 -3.46 -2.35 -18.18
C PRO A 104 -2.98 -0.92 -17.95
N GLU A 105 -3.74 0.09 -18.39
CA GLU A 105 -3.39 1.50 -18.20
C GLU A 105 -3.93 2.06 -16.88
N ARG A 106 -4.97 1.43 -16.30
CA ARG A 106 -5.72 1.94 -15.15
C ARG A 106 -5.85 0.98 -13.99
N GLU A 107 -5.54 -0.29 -14.23
CA GLU A 107 -5.78 -1.36 -13.28
C GLU A 107 -4.56 -2.29 -13.18
N THR A 108 -4.45 -2.96 -12.06
CA THR A 108 -3.46 -4.02 -11.83
C THR A 108 -4.18 -5.35 -11.95
N ARG A 109 -3.68 -6.26 -12.78
CA ARG A 109 -4.25 -7.62 -12.89
C ARG A 109 -4.10 -8.39 -11.58
N ALA A 110 -5.06 -9.23 -11.28
CA ALA A 110 -5.04 -10.03 -10.05
C ALA A 110 -3.79 -10.94 -9.98
N GLU A 111 -3.38 -11.53 -11.09
CA GLU A 111 -2.19 -12.39 -11.19
C GLU A 111 -0.92 -11.61 -10.87
N ASP A 112 -0.79 -10.38 -11.39
CA ASP A 112 0.35 -9.50 -11.15
C ASP A 112 0.42 -9.10 -9.67
N ALA A 113 -0.73 -8.82 -9.05
CA ALA A 113 -0.81 -8.49 -7.62
C ALA A 113 -0.42 -9.71 -6.77
N VAL A 114 -0.93 -10.89 -7.08
CA VAL A 114 -0.59 -12.15 -6.38
C VAL A 114 0.90 -12.43 -6.51
N GLY A 115 1.46 -12.38 -7.73
CA GLY A 115 2.89 -12.57 -7.95
C GLY A 115 3.77 -11.61 -7.18
N ALA A 116 3.36 -10.34 -7.06
CA ALA A 116 4.08 -9.34 -6.25
C ALA A 116 4.01 -9.65 -4.75
N ILE A 117 2.86 -10.09 -4.24
CA ILE A 117 2.67 -10.47 -2.83
C ILE A 117 3.55 -11.68 -2.49
N GLU A 118 3.56 -12.72 -3.33
CA GLU A 118 4.38 -13.92 -3.11
C GLU A 118 5.88 -13.57 -3.04
N ARG A 119 6.36 -12.74 -3.96
CA ARG A 119 7.75 -12.25 -3.94
C ARG A 119 8.05 -11.38 -2.72
N ALA A 120 7.12 -10.54 -2.30
CA ALA A 120 7.25 -9.72 -1.10
C ALA A 120 7.35 -10.57 0.18
N LEU A 121 6.61 -11.68 0.24
CA LEU A 121 6.70 -12.65 1.33
C LEU A 121 8.05 -13.37 1.36
N ALA A 122 8.67 -13.58 0.21
CA ALA A 122 9.99 -14.23 0.08
C ALA A 122 11.18 -13.26 0.14
N LEU A 123 10.94 -11.93 0.04
CA LEU A 123 12.01 -10.92 -0.08
C LEU A 123 12.97 -10.94 1.10
N GLU A 124 14.28 -11.06 0.82
CA GLU A 124 15.31 -10.95 1.82
C GLU A 124 15.71 -9.48 2.08
N PHE A 125 15.79 -9.10 3.34
CA PHE A 125 16.28 -7.79 3.77
C PHE A 125 17.77 -7.88 4.05
N THR A 126 18.59 -7.65 3.03
CA THR A 126 20.03 -7.81 3.08
C THR A 126 20.76 -6.65 3.77
N VAL A 127 20.13 -5.46 3.84
CA VAL A 127 20.72 -4.29 4.49
C VAL A 127 20.35 -4.28 5.97
N PRO A 128 21.32 -4.36 6.90
CA PRO A 128 21.05 -4.31 8.33
C PRO A 128 20.31 -3.00 8.72
N GLY A 129 19.29 -3.13 9.56
CA GLY A 129 18.50 -1.99 10.03
C GLY A 129 17.45 -1.47 9.04
N TYR A 130 17.51 -1.85 7.78
CA TYR A 130 16.52 -1.46 6.79
C TYR A 130 15.30 -2.39 6.88
N ARG A 131 14.16 -1.86 7.33
CA ARG A 131 12.97 -2.65 7.64
C ARG A 131 11.73 -2.26 6.84
N TRP A 132 11.83 -1.24 6.00
CA TRP A 132 10.77 -0.76 5.14
C TRP A 132 11.17 -0.88 3.68
N ARG A 133 10.34 -1.51 2.87
CA ARG A 133 10.46 -1.53 1.41
C ARG A 133 9.14 -1.08 0.81
N LEU A 134 9.21 -0.35 -0.28
CA LEU A 134 8.04 0.14 -1.01
C LEU A 134 8.27 -0.09 -2.49
N PHE A 135 7.24 -0.65 -3.16
CA PHE A 135 7.29 -0.92 -4.58
C PHE A 135 6.00 -0.50 -5.27
N HIS A 136 6.12 0.06 -6.47
CA HIS A 136 5.03 0.22 -7.39
C HIS A 136 4.82 -1.06 -8.19
N VAL A 137 3.58 -1.54 -8.25
CA VAL A 137 3.17 -2.75 -8.98
C VAL A 137 2.06 -2.36 -9.94
N ALA A 138 2.43 -2.04 -11.18
CA ALA A 138 1.53 -1.58 -12.22
C ALA A 138 2.07 -1.89 -13.60
N THR A 139 1.17 -2.09 -14.55
CA THR A 139 1.46 -2.17 -15.99
C THR A 139 1.45 -0.80 -16.65
N ALA A 140 0.71 0.16 -16.06
CA ALA A 140 0.60 1.51 -16.58
C ALA A 140 1.97 2.22 -16.67
N PRO A 141 2.34 2.75 -17.86
CA PRO A 141 3.70 3.25 -18.11
C PRO A 141 4.07 4.50 -17.29
N ARG A 142 3.07 5.20 -16.74
CA ARG A 142 3.32 6.35 -15.86
C ARG A 142 3.95 5.99 -14.51
N PHE A 143 3.90 4.72 -14.11
CA PHE A 143 4.49 4.28 -12.85
C PHE A 143 5.78 3.51 -13.10
N ALA A 144 6.88 4.02 -12.54
CA ALA A 144 8.16 3.33 -12.61
C ALA A 144 8.10 2.07 -11.74
N THR A 145 8.34 0.91 -12.35
CA THR A 145 8.37 -0.40 -11.68
C THR A 145 9.77 -1.00 -11.63
N ARG A 146 10.79 -0.17 -11.92
CA ARG A 146 12.18 -0.62 -11.93
C ARG A 146 12.60 -1.26 -10.62
N ASN A 147 12.22 -0.65 -9.49
CA ASN A 147 12.57 -1.19 -8.17
C ASN A 147 11.88 -2.54 -7.90
N ALA A 148 10.63 -2.70 -8.34
CA ALA A 148 9.92 -3.98 -8.23
C ALA A 148 10.62 -5.06 -9.06
N ARG A 149 11.11 -4.76 -10.26
CA ARG A 149 11.86 -5.71 -11.09
C ARG A 149 13.22 -6.05 -10.49
N GLU A 150 14.00 -5.04 -10.09
CA GLU A 150 15.38 -5.19 -9.65
C GLU A 150 15.49 -5.82 -8.26
N TYR A 151 14.67 -5.39 -7.31
CA TYR A 151 14.79 -5.79 -5.90
C TYR A 151 13.75 -6.78 -5.44
N LEU A 152 12.56 -6.80 -6.06
CA LEU A 152 11.50 -7.74 -5.75
C LEU A 152 11.49 -8.94 -6.72
N GLY A 153 12.13 -8.80 -7.89
CA GLY A 153 12.08 -9.81 -8.96
C GLY A 153 10.70 -9.95 -9.58
N TRP A 154 9.87 -8.90 -9.45
CA TRP A 154 8.54 -8.89 -10.03
C TRP A 154 8.59 -8.44 -11.49
N GLU A 155 7.86 -9.16 -12.34
CA GLU A 155 7.64 -8.81 -13.74
C GLU A 155 6.16 -8.93 -14.05
N VAL A 156 5.69 -8.14 -15.02
CA VAL A 156 4.32 -8.23 -15.53
C VAL A 156 4.12 -9.59 -16.18
N HIS A 157 3.00 -10.24 -15.90
CA HIS A 157 2.64 -11.45 -16.61
C HIS A 157 2.24 -11.08 -18.04
N ASP A 158 3.05 -11.53 -19.00
CA ASP A 158 2.67 -11.55 -20.41
C ASP A 158 1.58 -12.62 -20.58
N GLY A 159 0.33 -12.15 -20.69
CA GLY A 159 -0.85 -13.01 -20.90
C GLY A 159 -0.99 -13.51 -22.32
#